data_5c4aadbf16bf10d33a7dc897018bf98f
#
_entry.id   5c4aadbf16bf10d33a7dc897018bf98f
#
_cell.length_a   1.000
_cell.length_b   1.000
_cell.length_c   1.000
_cell.angle_alpha   90.00
_cell.angle_beta   90.00
_cell.angle_gamma   90.00
#
_symmetry.space_group_name_H-M   'P 1'
#
loop_
_entity.id
_entity.type
_entity.pdbx_description
1 polymer ?
#
loop_
_entity_poly.entity_id
_entity_poly.type
_entity_poly.pdbx_seq_one_letter_code
_entity_poly.pdbx_strand_id
1 'polypeptide(L)'
;MTVLQKGKSKFPFWGASINLIAGLDPLGLQTTSEATYATMLPGISNLTNRLRYYGFYCWLLDFYFKTEKKGNSKEQYRFIRRAELMIAIIMQSQRKGVQQITGSNFASNLLNTVEKNHFDIAEGADKDDFEKNVYWKYPSGAFGQYYYGAMQALSLVITAVNKDSDVIFNISQPHPRQKVSGKQLADAFETSLTPQIKDLFYNNIKKGKLYQSDIPELIKYFAIDVIDTKNTEWQLYVEMLLDKDEPSQEIEELFTFHRRETILSLINTAIQNENDYDWYKFLLDCYQKKLGTSFHNETDTNIGWYCYQLNEYWQYSCGTIFLAVLQHLYNFQQDQYLPSFVEKFSSSITKEICRELKQSTQPTTIVSEILSLIFDTTEEETKKEIDETNDPVLAAKNGFILLLQLFKNNREQLHPLKEFMSRKRIERDGNMVDGILTVHAAEKKTLQEFVEQFILRKIIYRHSMVALRKMGNGSQATHKFFIEEQYIRFIDIYPPKNTSPRMNALKNILFDLQVIDEQNKLSPLHKKLLTD
;
A
#
# COMPACT_ATOMS: atom_id res chain seq x y z
N MET A 1 -10.04 -25.52 3.90
CA MET A 1 -8.65 -25.34 4.35
C MET A 1 -8.42 -26.25 5.55
N THR A 2 -7.76 -27.37 5.35
CA THR A 2 -7.45 -28.32 6.42
C THR A 2 -6.25 -27.77 7.17
N VAL A 3 -6.44 -27.43 8.42
CA VAL A 3 -5.35 -27.06 9.33
C VAL A 3 -4.42 -28.26 9.42
N LEU A 4 -3.22 -28.14 8.84
CA LEU A 4 -2.17 -29.14 9.00
C LEU A 4 -1.90 -29.33 10.49
N GLN A 5 -2.09 -30.54 10.99
CA GLN A 5 -1.77 -30.91 12.37
C GLN A 5 -0.31 -30.54 12.66
N LYS A 6 -0.12 -29.76 13.72
CA LYS A 6 1.21 -29.45 14.27
C LYS A 6 2.00 -30.75 14.43
N GLY A 7 3.03 -30.94 13.64
CA GLY A 7 4.00 -32.02 13.85
C GLY A 7 4.58 -31.84 15.24
N LYS A 8 4.34 -32.79 16.13
CA LYS A 8 4.97 -32.81 17.45
C LYS A 8 6.47 -33.03 17.22
N SER A 9 7.32 -32.09 17.63
CA SER A 9 8.76 -32.30 17.69
C SER A 9 9.05 -33.60 18.44
N LYS A 10 9.85 -34.47 17.86
CA LYS A 10 10.26 -35.74 18.48
C LYS A 10 11.39 -35.57 19.50
N PHE A 11 11.92 -34.37 19.67
CA PHE A 11 13.02 -34.07 20.59
C PHE A 11 12.53 -33.20 21.74
N PRO A 12 13.08 -33.39 22.96
CA PRO A 12 12.78 -32.51 24.08
C PRO A 12 13.29 -31.10 23.76
N PHE A 13 12.37 -30.17 23.59
CA PHE A 13 12.67 -28.78 23.30
C PHE A 13 12.35 -27.93 24.55
N TRP A 14 13.36 -27.23 25.06
CA TRP A 14 13.26 -26.41 26.28
C TRP A 14 12.90 -24.94 25.98
N GLY A 15 12.33 -24.65 24.85
CA GLY A 15 11.93 -23.30 24.44
C GLY A 15 10.43 -23.15 24.31
N ALA A 16 9.96 -21.90 24.26
CA ALA A 16 8.58 -21.59 23.91
C ALA A 16 8.25 -22.10 22.49
N SER A 17 7.06 -22.62 22.28
CA SER A 17 6.63 -23.04 20.94
C SER A 17 6.61 -21.84 19.98
N ILE A 18 7.23 -22.02 18.80
CA ILE A 18 7.19 -21.02 17.75
C ILE A 18 5.82 -21.08 17.06
N ASN A 19 5.13 -19.96 17.01
CA ASN A 19 3.87 -19.84 16.29
C ASN A 19 4.15 -19.45 14.84
N LEU A 20 3.76 -20.30 13.88
CA LEU A 20 3.80 -19.96 12.46
C LEU A 20 2.66 -18.97 12.16
N ILE A 21 3.01 -17.84 11.58
CA ILE A 21 2.07 -16.81 11.16
C ILE A 21 2.15 -16.58 9.64
N ALA A 22 1.06 -16.08 9.07
CA ALA A 22 1.06 -15.64 7.67
C ALA A 22 1.99 -14.42 7.56
N GLY A 23 3.17 -14.61 6.97
CA GLY A 23 4.09 -13.52 6.68
C GLY A 23 3.70 -12.81 5.38
N LEU A 24 3.78 -11.48 5.38
CA LEU A 24 3.73 -10.69 4.14
C LEU A 24 5.13 -10.60 3.56
N ASP A 25 5.23 -10.51 2.22
CA ASP A 25 6.51 -10.32 1.51
C ASP A 25 7.61 -11.30 1.98
N PRO A 26 7.50 -12.59 1.65
CA PRO A 26 8.42 -13.63 2.12
C PRO A 26 9.84 -13.50 1.56
N LEU A 27 10.03 -12.78 0.46
CA LEU A 27 11.32 -12.51 -0.15
C LEU A 27 11.87 -11.11 0.17
N GLY A 28 11.09 -10.23 0.84
CA GLY A 28 11.50 -8.88 1.17
C GLY A 28 11.75 -7.99 -0.05
N LEU A 29 10.91 -8.10 -1.10
CA LEU A 29 11.08 -7.38 -2.38
C LEU A 29 10.08 -6.25 -2.56
N GLN A 30 9.01 -6.19 -1.74
CA GLN A 30 7.95 -5.18 -1.86
C GLN A 30 8.36 -3.81 -1.32
N THR A 31 9.33 -3.76 -0.43
CA THR A 31 9.72 -2.54 0.28
C THR A 31 10.18 -1.40 -0.63
N THR A 32 10.75 -1.71 -1.80
CA THR A 32 11.13 -0.70 -2.80
C THR A 32 9.90 -0.10 -3.47
N SER A 33 8.93 -0.93 -3.88
CA SER A 33 7.64 -0.46 -4.41
C SER A 33 6.91 0.41 -3.40
N GLU A 34 6.89 -0.03 -2.12
CA GLU A 34 6.27 0.72 -1.02
C GLU A 34 6.90 2.10 -0.80
N ALA A 35 8.23 2.17 -0.79
CA ALA A 35 8.96 3.43 -0.69
C ALA A 35 8.69 4.33 -1.91
N THR A 36 8.64 3.74 -3.11
CA THR A 36 8.41 4.47 -4.35
C THR A 36 7.03 5.12 -4.38
N TYR A 37 5.96 4.34 -4.17
CA TYR A 37 4.62 4.95 -4.21
C TYR A 37 4.35 5.87 -3.02
N ALA A 38 5.02 5.67 -1.88
CA ALA A 38 4.95 6.60 -0.76
C ALA A 38 5.57 7.97 -1.11
N THR A 39 6.62 7.97 -1.92
CA THR A 39 7.26 9.18 -2.45
C THR A 39 6.43 9.83 -3.55
N MET A 40 5.82 9.04 -4.44
CA MET A 40 5.03 9.57 -5.57
C MET A 40 3.64 10.08 -5.15
N LEU A 41 3.06 9.56 -4.06
CA LEU A 41 1.75 9.94 -3.52
C LEU A 41 1.82 10.21 -2.01
N PRO A 42 2.60 11.21 -1.56
CA PRO A 42 2.61 11.60 -0.16
C PRO A 42 1.25 12.16 0.27
N GLY A 43 0.89 11.93 1.52
CA GLY A 43 -0.37 12.39 2.09
C GLY A 43 -1.61 11.57 1.70
N ILE A 44 -1.44 10.51 0.90
CA ILE A 44 -2.46 9.53 0.58
C ILE A 44 -1.96 8.15 1.07
N SER A 45 -2.81 7.36 1.69
CA SER A 45 -2.49 5.99 2.07
C SER A 45 -3.59 5.02 1.64
N ASN A 46 -3.28 3.72 1.58
CA ASN A 46 -4.28 2.70 1.26
C ASN A 46 -5.44 2.62 2.28
N LEU A 47 -5.33 3.35 3.39
CA LEU A 47 -6.32 3.37 4.47
C LEU A 47 -7.07 4.71 4.57
N THR A 48 -6.63 5.76 3.84
CA THR A 48 -7.27 7.08 3.83
C THR A 48 -8.18 7.25 2.61
N ASN A 49 -9.19 6.41 2.52
CA ASN A 49 -10.02 6.26 1.33
C ASN A 49 -11.14 7.29 1.18
N ARG A 50 -11.40 8.13 2.18
CA ARG A 50 -12.45 9.16 2.16
C ARG A 50 -11.84 10.52 2.43
N LEU A 51 -12.01 11.41 1.48
CA LEU A 51 -11.37 12.73 1.51
C LEU A 51 -11.95 13.62 2.62
N ARG A 52 -13.24 13.56 2.85
CA ARG A 52 -13.89 14.43 3.84
C ARG A 52 -13.45 14.19 5.29
N TYR A 53 -12.84 13.03 5.58
CA TYR A 53 -12.21 12.83 6.89
C TYR A 53 -11.06 13.80 7.18
N TYR A 54 -10.34 14.28 6.16
CA TYR A 54 -9.25 15.25 6.37
C TYR A 54 -9.80 16.56 6.94
N GLY A 55 -10.87 17.11 6.36
CA GLY A 55 -11.55 18.30 6.88
C GLY A 55 -12.22 18.05 8.23
N PHE A 56 -12.90 16.91 8.37
CA PHE A 56 -13.53 16.52 9.63
C PHE A 56 -12.53 16.45 10.79
N TYR A 57 -11.37 15.80 10.61
CA TYR A 57 -10.37 15.71 11.67
C TYR A 57 -9.70 17.05 11.95
N CYS A 58 -9.44 17.88 10.94
CA CYS A 58 -8.97 19.24 11.17
C CYS A 58 -9.96 20.04 12.03
N TRP A 59 -11.26 20.01 11.68
CA TRP A 59 -12.30 20.64 12.44
C TRP A 59 -12.43 20.05 13.85
N LEU A 60 -12.40 18.73 14.00
CA LEU A 60 -12.55 18.04 15.28
C LEU A 60 -11.45 18.43 16.28
N LEU A 61 -10.19 18.51 15.81
CA LEU A 61 -9.05 18.92 16.62
C LEU A 61 -9.16 20.41 17.03
N ASP A 62 -9.49 21.30 16.09
CA ASP A 62 -9.70 22.73 16.38
C ASP A 62 -10.86 22.93 17.36
N PHE A 63 -11.95 22.20 17.15
CA PHE A 63 -13.13 22.24 18.01
C PHE A 63 -12.85 21.73 19.42
N TYR A 64 -12.04 20.67 19.56
CA TYR A 64 -11.57 20.18 20.86
C TYR A 64 -10.87 21.28 21.64
N PHE A 65 -9.91 22.00 21.05
CA PHE A 65 -9.21 23.08 21.74
C PHE A 65 -10.07 24.30 22.04
N LYS A 66 -11.10 24.57 21.25
CA LYS A 66 -12.07 25.62 21.51
C LYS A 66 -13.00 25.31 22.70
N THR A 67 -13.32 24.02 22.88
CA THR A 67 -14.31 23.59 23.89
C THR A 67 -13.69 23.04 25.17
N GLU A 68 -12.58 22.32 25.08
CA GLU A 68 -11.89 21.68 26.22
C GLU A 68 -10.60 22.46 26.55
N LYS A 69 -10.67 23.35 27.51
CA LYS A 69 -9.59 24.29 27.88
C LYS A 69 -8.33 23.62 28.49
N LYS A 70 -8.41 22.36 28.90
CA LYS A 70 -7.30 21.58 29.48
C LYS A 70 -7.12 20.31 28.65
N GLY A 71 -6.17 20.32 27.71
CA GLY A 71 -5.89 19.16 26.90
C GLY A 71 -4.81 18.28 27.52
N ASN A 72 -5.15 17.03 27.86
CA ASN A 72 -4.20 15.95 27.99
C ASN A 72 -4.46 14.94 26.85
N SER A 73 -3.48 14.08 26.55
CA SER A 73 -3.57 13.11 25.47
C SER A 73 -4.75 12.15 25.65
N LYS A 74 -4.99 11.67 26.87
CA LYS A 74 -6.07 10.72 27.19
C LYS A 74 -7.46 11.31 26.92
N GLU A 75 -7.70 12.58 27.30
CA GLU A 75 -8.97 13.25 27.03
C GLU A 75 -9.17 13.54 25.56
N GLN A 76 -8.12 14.00 24.86
CA GLN A 76 -8.17 14.22 23.41
C GLN A 76 -8.45 12.92 22.65
N TYR A 77 -7.77 11.84 22.99
CA TYR A 77 -7.95 10.54 22.31
C TYR A 77 -9.35 9.98 22.55
N ARG A 78 -9.88 10.13 23.76
CA ARG A 78 -11.28 9.78 24.07
C ARG A 78 -12.25 10.60 23.23
N PHE A 79 -12.03 11.90 23.12
CA PHE A 79 -12.87 12.80 22.32
C PHE A 79 -12.87 12.39 20.84
N ILE A 80 -11.70 12.13 20.27
CA ILE A 80 -11.55 11.66 18.88
C ILE A 80 -12.29 10.34 18.67
N ARG A 81 -12.06 9.33 19.52
CA ARG A 81 -12.67 8.00 19.40
C ARG A 81 -14.19 8.02 19.53
N ARG A 82 -14.73 8.83 20.44
CA ARG A 82 -16.18 9.02 20.57
C ARG A 82 -16.78 9.67 19.31
N ALA A 83 -16.11 10.68 18.77
CA ALA A 83 -16.52 11.33 17.53
C ALA A 83 -16.51 10.37 16.33
N GLU A 84 -15.44 9.59 16.18
CA GLU A 84 -15.33 8.56 15.12
C GLU A 84 -16.46 7.52 15.20
N LEU A 85 -16.70 6.98 16.39
CA LEU A 85 -17.77 5.98 16.58
C LEU A 85 -19.14 6.59 16.32
N MET A 86 -19.36 7.85 16.74
CA MET A 86 -20.59 8.57 16.44
C MET A 86 -20.81 8.72 14.93
N ILE A 87 -19.78 9.17 14.19
CA ILE A 87 -19.83 9.27 12.72
C ILE A 87 -20.11 7.90 12.08
N ALA A 88 -19.44 6.85 12.55
CA ALA A 88 -19.67 5.50 12.04
C ALA A 88 -21.13 5.04 12.20
N ILE A 89 -21.74 5.29 13.36
CA ILE A 89 -23.13 4.95 13.65
C ILE A 89 -24.07 5.78 12.76
N ILE A 90 -23.84 7.09 12.63
CA ILE A 90 -24.65 7.99 11.80
C ILE A 90 -24.62 7.50 10.35
N MET A 91 -23.42 7.23 9.79
CA MET A 91 -23.25 6.76 8.43
C MET A 91 -23.91 5.39 8.20
N GLN A 92 -23.67 4.41 9.08
CA GLN A 92 -24.25 3.07 8.93
C GLN A 92 -25.77 3.05 9.12
N SER A 93 -26.31 3.97 9.92
CA SER A 93 -27.77 4.11 10.11
C SER A 93 -28.47 4.71 8.89
N GLN A 94 -27.91 5.76 8.31
CA GLN A 94 -28.61 6.60 7.29
C GLN A 94 -28.11 6.38 5.86
N ARG A 95 -26.90 5.88 5.70
CA ARG A 95 -26.24 5.70 4.39
C ARG A 95 -25.66 4.29 4.25
N LYS A 96 -26.54 3.29 4.41
CA LYS A 96 -26.17 1.86 4.28
C LYS A 96 -25.56 1.59 2.90
N GLY A 97 -24.43 0.90 2.90
CA GLY A 97 -23.73 0.54 1.66
C GLY A 97 -22.56 1.47 1.30
N VAL A 98 -22.42 2.64 1.92
CA VAL A 98 -21.22 3.45 1.77
C VAL A 98 -20.03 2.73 2.33
N GLN A 99 -19.05 2.47 1.47
CA GLN A 99 -17.84 1.74 1.81
C GLN A 99 -16.80 2.63 2.50
N GLN A 100 -15.87 2.01 3.22
CA GLN A 100 -14.67 2.65 3.75
C GLN A 100 -14.92 3.72 4.83
N ILE A 101 -16.00 3.55 5.58
CA ILE A 101 -16.25 4.32 6.81
C ILE A 101 -15.50 3.65 7.96
N THR A 102 -14.65 4.42 8.65
CA THR A 102 -13.89 3.91 9.80
C THR A 102 -14.83 3.43 10.90
N GLY A 103 -14.61 2.21 11.40
CA GLY A 103 -15.44 1.63 12.48
C GLY A 103 -16.82 1.12 12.05
N SER A 104 -17.11 1.03 10.73
CA SER A 104 -18.41 0.58 10.21
C SER A 104 -18.85 -0.78 10.75
N ASN A 105 -17.95 -1.75 10.91
CA ASN A 105 -18.28 -3.08 11.43
C ASN A 105 -18.76 -3.01 12.88
N PHE A 106 -18.10 -2.22 13.73
CA PHE A 106 -18.50 -2.04 15.12
C PHE A 106 -19.83 -1.31 15.20
N ALA A 107 -20.01 -0.24 14.42
CA ALA A 107 -21.26 0.52 14.32
C ALA A 107 -22.44 -0.36 13.85
N SER A 108 -22.22 -1.21 12.84
CA SER A 108 -23.25 -2.15 12.34
C SER A 108 -23.67 -3.14 13.41
N ASN A 109 -22.73 -3.67 14.18
CA ASN A 109 -23.05 -4.55 15.31
C ASN A 109 -23.88 -3.83 16.38
N LEU A 110 -23.54 -2.59 16.72
CA LEU A 110 -24.34 -1.79 17.65
C LEU A 110 -25.76 -1.55 17.13
N LEU A 111 -25.92 -1.21 15.86
CA LEU A 111 -27.23 -0.99 15.24
C LEU A 111 -28.13 -2.24 15.26
N ASN A 112 -27.53 -3.43 15.16
CA ASN A 112 -28.27 -4.70 15.21
C ASN A 112 -28.69 -5.13 16.61
N THR A 113 -28.12 -4.55 17.68
CA THR A 113 -28.32 -4.99 19.07
C THR A 113 -29.17 -4.02 19.92
N VAL A 114 -29.65 -2.91 19.32
CA VAL A 114 -30.23 -1.81 20.11
C VAL A 114 -31.73 -1.94 20.31
N GLU A 115 -32.10 -2.11 21.56
CA GLU A 115 -33.47 -1.95 22.09
C GLU A 115 -33.70 -0.55 22.72
N LYS A 116 -32.67 0.33 22.75
CA LYS A 116 -32.67 1.60 23.49
C LYS A 116 -32.80 2.79 22.55
N ASN A 117 -33.32 3.91 23.06
CA ASN A 117 -33.41 5.18 22.31
C ASN A 117 -32.07 5.87 22.06
N HIS A 118 -30.93 5.27 22.47
CA HIS A 118 -29.59 5.81 22.29
C HIS A 118 -28.54 4.71 22.15
N PHE A 119 -27.43 5.06 21.52
CA PHE A 119 -26.21 4.24 21.43
C PHE A 119 -25.21 4.75 22.47
N ASP A 120 -24.65 3.87 23.28
CA ASP A 120 -23.60 4.20 24.24
C ASP A 120 -22.24 4.24 23.54
N ILE A 121 -21.84 5.42 23.07
CA ILE A 121 -20.57 5.61 22.37
C ILE A 121 -19.37 5.61 23.33
N ALA A 122 -19.57 5.96 24.62
CA ALA A 122 -18.53 5.90 25.63
C ALA A 122 -18.13 4.46 25.94
N GLU A 123 -19.10 3.54 26.01
CA GLU A 123 -18.80 2.13 26.29
C GLU A 123 -17.81 1.53 25.29
N GLY A 124 -17.94 1.83 24.00
CA GLY A 124 -17.05 1.33 22.97
C GLY A 124 -15.75 2.13 22.81
N ALA A 125 -15.83 3.46 22.97
CA ALA A 125 -14.72 4.37 22.66
C ALA A 125 -13.75 4.61 23.82
N ASP A 126 -14.19 4.49 25.09
CA ASP A 126 -13.38 4.83 26.28
C ASP A 126 -12.58 3.63 26.82
N LYS A 127 -12.83 2.42 26.33
CA LYS A 127 -12.15 1.19 26.75
C LYS A 127 -10.69 1.16 26.30
N ASP A 128 -9.86 0.54 27.12
CA ASP A 128 -8.46 0.28 26.79
C ASP A 128 -8.32 -0.89 25.78
N ASP A 129 -7.16 -0.99 25.12
CA ASP A 129 -6.86 -1.94 24.04
C ASP A 129 -7.11 -3.43 24.37
N PHE A 130 -7.02 -3.78 25.65
CA PHE A 130 -7.12 -5.15 26.14
C PHE A 130 -8.55 -5.57 26.48
N GLU A 131 -9.50 -4.65 26.48
CA GLU A 131 -10.89 -4.95 26.81
C GLU A 131 -11.64 -5.55 25.61
N LYS A 132 -12.62 -6.40 25.91
CA LYS A 132 -13.56 -6.93 24.90
C LYS A 132 -14.50 -5.81 24.44
N ASN A 133 -14.90 -5.86 23.17
CA ASN A 133 -15.86 -4.91 22.56
C ASN A 133 -15.34 -3.45 22.53
N VAL A 134 -14.04 -3.25 22.34
CA VAL A 134 -13.48 -1.94 22.09
C VAL A 134 -13.71 -1.53 20.62
N TYR A 135 -14.11 -0.28 20.43
CA TYR A 135 -14.32 0.30 19.09
C TYR A 135 -13.05 0.24 18.24
N TRP A 136 -11.92 0.61 18.82
CA TRP A 136 -10.63 0.68 18.12
C TRP A 136 -9.49 0.37 19.09
N LYS A 137 -8.55 -0.47 18.70
CA LYS A 137 -7.43 -0.85 19.58
C LYS A 137 -6.33 0.19 19.69
N TYR A 138 -6.17 1.05 18.67
CA TYR A 138 -5.16 2.10 18.70
C TYR A 138 -5.62 3.25 19.61
N PRO A 139 -4.76 3.77 20.53
CA PRO A 139 -5.18 4.71 21.56
C PRO A 139 -5.89 5.97 21.05
N SER A 140 -5.40 6.57 19.96
CA SER A 140 -6.01 7.75 19.33
C SER A 140 -6.96 7.41 18.17
N GLY A 141 -7.54 6.19 18.16
CA GLY A 141 -8.55 5.79 17.20
C GLY A 141 -8.01 5.55 15.78
N ALA A 142 -8.91 5.54 14.83
CA ALA A 142 -8.58 5.42 13.40
C ALA A 142 -7.82 6.66 12.89
N PHE A 143 -8.07 7.84 13.47
CA PHE A 143 -7.29 9.04 13.20
C PHE A 143 -5.80 8.77 13.39
N GLY A 144 -5.39 8.34 14.58
CA GLY A 144 -3.97 8.12 14.87
C GLY A 144 -3.33 6.99 14.06
N GLN A 145 -4.10 5.93 13.82
CA GLN A 145 -3.59 4.77 13.10
C GLN A 145 -3.54 4.96 11.58
N TYR A 146 -4.53 5.63 10.98
CA TYR A 146 -4.70 5.70 9.53
C TYR A 146 -4.48 7.10 8.95
N TYR A 147 -5.05 8.13 9.57
CA TYR A 147 -5.09 9.47 9.00
C TYR A 147 -3.94 10.37 9.43
N TYR A 148 -3.46 10.25 10.67
CA TYR A 148 -2.44 11.16 11.22
C TYR A 148 -1.20 11.25 10.32
N GLY A 149 -0.59 10.13 9.94
CA GLY A 149 0.60 10.15 9.09
C GLY A 149 0.38 10.76 7.70
N ALA A 150 -0.80 10.53 7.10
CA ALA A 150 -1.17 11.14 5.82
C ALA A 150 -1.39 12.66 5.97
N MET A 151 -2.09 13.09 7.03
CA MET A 151 -2.35 14.49 7.31
C MET A 151 -1.09 15.25 7.73
N GLN A 152 -0.15 14.58 8.41
CA GLN A 152 1.17 15.13 8.73
C GLN A 152 2.01 15.36 7.46
N ALA A 153 1.99 14.40 6.52
CA ALA A 153 2.67 14.55 5.23
C ALA A 153 2.10 15.69 4.37
N LEU A 154 0.82 16.04 4.58
CA LEU A 154 0.18 17.22 3.97
C LEU A 154 0.33 18.48 4.83
N SER A 155 1.09 18.42 5.91
CA SER A 155 1.25 19.53 6.88
C SER A 155 -0.07 20.11 7.43
N LEU A 156 -1.12 19.28 7.50
CA LEU A 156 -2.43 19.69 8.06
C LEU A 156 -2.46 19.57 9.59
N VAL A 157 -1.74 18.59 10.12
CA VAL A 157 -1.72 18.27 11.55
C VAL A 157 -0.28 18.23 12.05
N ILE A 158 -0.08 18.75 13.25
CA ILE A 158 1.18 18.76 13.97
C ILE A 158 1.00 18.09 15.34
N THR A 159 2.08 17.64 15.94
CA THR A 159 2.10 17.24 17.35
C THR A 159 2.68 18.36 18.20
N ALA A 160 2.12 18.54 19.38
CA ALA A 160 2.67 19.37 20.42
C ALA A 160 2.92 18.52 21.68
N VAL A 161 3.98 18.83 22.41
CA VAL A 161 4.25 18.24 23.72
C VAL A 161 3.75 19.21 24.77
N ASN A 162 2.85 18.78 25.64
CA ASN A 162 2.37 19.60 26.74
C ASN A 162 3.37 19.63 27.92
N LYS A 163 3.05 20.38 28.98
CA LYS A 163 3.93 20.50 30.14
C LYS A 163 4.20 19.18 30.87
N ASP A 164 3.31 18.19 30.72
CA ASP A 164 3.38 16.87 31.34
C ASP A 164 4.08 15.84 30.44
N SER A 165 4.74 16.31 29.36
CA SER A 165 5.39 15.48 28.31
C SER A 165 4.42 14.60 27.50
N ASP A 166 3.12 14.89 27.55
CA ASP A 166 2.10 14.22 26.74
C ASP A 166 2.13 14.74 25.30
N VAL A 167 2.02 13.82 24.34
CA VAL A 167 1.88 14.14 22.93
C VAL A 167 0.41 14.35 22.58
N ILE A 168 0.06 15.57 22.20
CA ILE A 168 -1.27 15.94 21.73
C ILE A 168 -1.23 16.36 20.26
N PHE A 169 -2.32 16.14 19.55
CA PHE A 169 -2.47 16.54 18.16
C PHE A 169 -3.06 17.95 18.06
N ASN A 170 -2.55 18.73 17.13
CA ASN A 170 -3.09 20.06 16.82
C ASN A 170 -3.10 20.25 15.29
N ILE A 171 -3.80 21.26 14.82
CA ILE A 171 -3.83 21.64 13.41
C ILE A 171 -2.77 22.67 13.10
N SER A 172 -2.27 22.64 11.84
CA SER A 172 -1.37 23.67 11.35
C SER A 172 -2.10 25.00 11.13
N GLN A 173 -1.38 26.10 11.32
CA GLN A 173 -1.86 27.45 11.01
C GLN A 173 -1.46 27.83 9.57
N PRO A 174 -2.16 28.79 8.94
CA PRO A 174 -1.79 29.29 7.62
C PRO A 174 -0.32 29.73 7.55
N HIS A 175 0.37 29.30 6.51
CA HIS A 175 1.78 29.61 6.29
C HIS A 175 2.03 29.96 4.81
N PRO A 176 2.87 30.97 4.49
CA PRO A 176 3.09 31.42 3.11
C PRO A 176 3.59 30.33 2.13
N ARG A 177 4.26 29.29 2.66
CA ARG A 177 4.80 28.17 1.87
C ARG A 177 3.84 27.00 1.65
N GLN A 178 2.59 27.13 2.07
CA GLN A 178 1.57 26.07 2.01
C GLN A 178 0.28 26.66 1.50
N LYS A 179 -0.33 26.07 0.48
CA LYS A 179 -1.62 26.55 -0.04
C LYS A 179 -2.75 26.33 0.96
N VAL A 180 -2.78 25.15 1.61
CA VAL A 180 -3.86 24.75 2.51
C VAL A 180 -3.33 24.27 3.85
N SER A 181 -3.70 24.95 4.92
CA SER A 181 -3.41 24.56 6.30
C SER A 181 -4.56 23.77 6.92
N GLY A 182 -4.28 23.08 8.04
CA GLY A 182 -5.31 22.43 8.83
C GLY A 182 -6.39 23.40 9.32
N LYS A 183 -5.99 24.65 9.65
CA LYS A 183 -6.93 25.70 10.10
C LYS A 183 -7.91 26.10 8.98
N GLN A 184 -7.42 26.27 7.75
CA GLN A 184 -8.31 26.61 6.62
C GLN A 184 -9.31 25.49 6.34
N LEU A 185 -8.89 24.22 6.37
CA LEU A 185 -9.82 23.09 6.25
C LEU A 185 -10.80 22.99 7.39
N ALA A 186 -10.35 23.24 8.63
CA ALA A 186 -11.24 23.26 9.79
C ALA A 186 -12.31 24.34 9.67
N ASP A 187 -11.93 25.55 9.26
CA ASP A 187 -12.86 26.67 9.07
C ASP A 187 -13.84 26.40 7.93
N ALA A 188 -13.38 25.84 6.81
CA ALA A 188 -14.25 25.49 5.70
C ALA A 188 -15.28 24.42 6.09
N PHE A 189 -14.87 23.39 6.83
CA PHE A 189 -15.78 22.38 7.37
C PHE A 189 -16.78 23.00 8.34
N GLU A 190 -16.32 23.89 9.24
CA GLU A 190 -17.15 24.59 10.23
C GLU A 190 -18.20 25.50 9.59
N THR A 191 -17.92 26.08 8.40
CA THR A 191 -18.84 26.99 7.69
C THR A 191 -20.20 26.34 7.39
N SER A 192 -20.23 25.03 7.20
CA SER A 192 -21.47 24.29 6.99
C SER A 192 -22.28 24.05 8.28
N LEU A 193 -21.66 24.21 9.47
CA LEU A 193 -22.24 23.85 10.76
C LEU A 193 -22.88 25.03 11.46
N THR A 194 -24.17 24.89 11.80
CA THR A 194 -24.83 25.88 12.66
C THR A 194 -24.39 25.74 14.12
N PRO A 195 -24.52 26.81 14.94
CA PRO A 195 -24.24 26.70 16.38
C PRO A 195 -25.00 25.55 17.07
N GLN A 196 -26.26 25.36 16.72
CA GLN A 196 -27.13 24.31 17.28
C GLN A 196 -26.58 22.90 16.94
N ILE A 197 -26.08 22.71 15.74
CA ILE A 197 -25.48 21.43 15.32
C ILE A 197 -24.17 21.14 16.04
N LYS A 198 -23.33 22.17 16.23
CA LYS A 198 -22.10 22.06 17.03
C LYS A 198 -22.39 21.69 18.47
N ASP A 199 -23.41 22.34 19.08
CA ASP A 199 -23.84 22.03 20.42
C ASP A 199 -24.42 20.62 20.54
N LEU A 200 -25.24 20.20 19.55
CA LEU A 200 -25.78 18.84 19.50
C LEU A 200 -24.68 17.79 19.40
N PHE A 201 -23.72 17.99 18.50
CA PHE A 201 -22.55 17.12 18.34
C PHE A 201 -21.74 17.02 19.65
N TYR A 202 -21.38 18.16 20.21
CA TYR A 202 -20.61 18.24 21.47
C TYR A 202 -21.32 17.56 22.63
N ASN A 203 -22.60 17.81 22.80
CA ASN A 203 -23.39 17.23 23.89
C ASN A 203 -23.45 15.71 23.81
N ASN A 204 -23.59 15.15 22.63
CA ASN A 204 -23.57 13.69 22.44
C ASN A 204 -22.18 13.10 22.80
N ILE A 205 -21.09 13.74 22.36
CA ILE A 205 -19.72 13.31 22.70
C ILE A 205 -19.49 13.43 24.22
N LYS A 206 -19.85 14.54 24.80
CA LYS A 206 -19.64 14.80 26.25
C LYS A 206 -20.39 13.80 27.13
N LYS A 207 -21.65 13.53 26.82
CA LYS A 207 -22.47 12.52 27.48
C LYS A 207 -22.04 11.09 27.21
N GLY A 208 -21.26 10.86 26.14
CA GLY A 208 -20.89 9.53 25.68
C GLY A 208 -22.06 8.73 25.09
N LYS A 209 -23.11 9.41 24.63
CA LYS A 209 -24.35 8.80 24.14
C LYS A 209 -24.82 9.50 22.86
N LEU A 210 -25.14 8.72 21.82
CA LEU A 210 -25.78 9.22 20.62
C LEU A 210 -27.27 8.84 20.64
N TYR A 211 -28.15 9.82 20.66
CA TYR A 211 -29.59 9.57 20.63
C TYR A 211 -30.07 9.30 19.19
N GLN A 212 -30.98 8.33 19.02
CA GLN A 212 -31.53 8.00 17.70
C GLN A 212 -32.26 9.17 17.05
N SER A 213 -32.91 10.03 17.87
CA SER A 213 -33.57 11.27 17.40
C SER A 213 -32.60 12.28 16.77
N ASP A 214 -31.33 12.26 17.13
CA ASP A 214 -30.34 13.25 16.70
C ASP A 214 -29.68 12.87 15.36
N ILE A 215 -29.74 11.57 14.99
CA ILE A 215 -29.08 11.03 13.80
C ILE A 215 -29.58 11.69 12.51
N PRO A 216 -30.92 11.87 12.26
CA PRO A 216 -31.39 12.48 11.02
C PRO A 216 -30.97 13.93 10.83
N GLU A 217 -30.67 14.63 11.91
CA GLU A 217 -30.17 16.01 11.82
C GLU A 217 -28.65 16.03 11.62
N LEU A 218 -27.91 15.23 12.38
CA LEU A 218 -26.45 15.16 12.29
C LEU A 218 -25.95 14.69 10.92
N ILE A 219 -26.62 13.73 10.26
CA ILE A 219 -26.19 13.21 8.95
C ILE A 219 -26.16 14.28 7.86
N LYS A 220 -27.01 15.30 7.95
CA LYS A 220 -27.06 16.39 6.96
C LYS A 220 -25.73 17.15 6.87
N TYR A 221 -24.97 17.17 7.96
CA TYR A 221 -23.74 17.94 8.10
C TYR A 221 -22.49 17.05 8.14
N PHE A 222 -22.60 15.85 8.71
CA PHE A 222 -21.48 14.94 8.97
C PHE A 222 -21.44 13.72 8.02
N ALA A 223 -22.13 13.78 6.88
CA ALA A 223 -21.99 12.75 5.85
C ALA A 223 -20.56 12.77 5.24
N ILE A 224 -19.77 11.76 5.54
CA ILE A 224 -18.34 11.70 5.13
C ILE A 224 -18.17 11.42 3.64
N ASP A 225 -19.18 10.92 2.98
CA ASP A 225 -19.20 10.58 1.55
C ASP A 225 -19.75 11.69 0.64
N VAL A 226 -20.07 12.86 1.20
CA VAL A 226 -20.65 13.98 0.44
C VAL A 226 -19.82 15.24 0.60
N ILE A 227 -19.32 15.75 -0.52
CA ILE A 227 -18.63 17.05 -0.60
C ILE A 227 -19.39 17.90 -1.61
N ASP A 228 -19.87 19.07 -1.18
CA ASP A 228 -20.54 20.00 -2.08
C ASP A 228 -19.50 20.72 -2.96
N THR A 229 -19.59 20.50 -4.28
CA THR A 229 -18.65 21.04 -5.28
C THR A 229 -18.70 22.57 -5.45
N LYS A 230 -19.66 23.25 -4.80
CA LYS A 230 -19.81 24.70 -4.79
C LYS A 230 -19.20 25.35 -3.55
N ASN A 231 -18.83 24.55 -2.54
CA ASN A 231 -18.33 25.04 -1.28
C ASN A 231 -16.80 25.25 -1.29
N THR A 232 -16.33 26.14 -0.43
CA THR A 232 -14.90 26.37 -0.17
C THR A 232 -14.19 25.07 0.27
N GLU A 233 -14.88 24.17 0.97
CA GLU A 233 -14.35 22.87 1.38
C GLU A 233 -13.84 22.07 0.16
N TRP A 234 -14.63 21.99 -0.92
CA TRP A 234 -14.23 21.29 -2.15
C TRP A 234 -12.98 21.92 -2.80
N GLN A 235 -12.95 23.26 -2.90
CA GLN A 235 -11.84 23.99 -3.50
C GLN A 235 -10.55 23.75 -2.71
N LEU A 236 -10.60 23.83 -1.38
CA LEU A 236 -9.44 23.57 -0.52
C LEU A 236 -8.91 22.14 -0.65
N TYR A 237 -9.78 21.13 -0.85
CA TYR A 237 -9.32 19.78 -1.12
C TYR A 237 -8.56 19.68 -2.45
N VAL A 238 -9.03 20.33 -3.50
CA VAL A 238 -8.31 20.37 -4.79
C VAL A 238 -6.97 21.06 -4.62
N GLU A 239 -6.92 22.24 -4.01
CA GLU A 239 -5.68 22.97 -3.76
C GLU A 239 -4.70 22.14 -2.92
N MET A 240 -5.16 21.46 -1.87
CA MET A 240 -4.36 20.56 -1.03
C MET A 240 -3.74 19.41 -1.84
N LEU A 241 -4.52 18.78 -2.71
CA LEU A 241 -4.04 17.65 -3.52
C LEU A 241 -3.01 18.09 -4.57
N LEU A 242 -3.15 19.31 -5.09
CA LEU A 242 -2.28 19.87 -6.12
C LEU A 242 -1.14 20.74 -5.55
N ASP A 243 -1.02 20.85 -4.23
CA ASP A 243 0.11 21.55 -3.60
C ASP A 243 1.40 20.72 -3.67
N LYS A 244 2.51 21.39 -3.41
CA LYS A 244 3.83 20.76 -3.30
C LYS A 244 3.87 19.67 -2.22
N ASP A 245 4.76 18.72 -2.40
CA ASP A 245 4.89 17.55 -1.53
C ASP A 245 5.66 17.85 -0.23
N GLU A 246 6.52 18.88 -0.25
CA GLU A 246 7.37 19.26 0.87
C GLU A 246 7.23 20.76 1.22
N PRO A 247 6.09 21.16 1.80
CA PRO A 247 5.81 22.59 2.05
C PRO A 247 6.75 23.25 3.07
N SER A 248 7.47 22.46 3.86
CA SER A 248 8.41 22.94 4.88
C SER A 248 9.82 23.28 4.34
N GLN A 249 10.13 22.97 3.09
CA GLN A 249 11.44 23.29 2.51
C GLN A 249 11.66 24.80 2.37
N GLU A 250 12.92 25.22 2.58
CA GLU A 250 13.27 26.64 2.56
C GLU A 250 13.49 27.19 1.15
N ILE A 251 13.92 26.33 0.23
CA ILE A 251 14.29 26.71 -1.14
C ILE A 251 13.22 26.18 -2.10
N GLU A 252 12.53 27.08 -2.79
CA GLU A 252 11.41 26.76 -3.68
C GLU A 252 11.81 25.85 -4.86
N GLU A 253 13.04 25.98 -5.35
CA GLU A 253 13.61 25.13 -6.40
C GLU A 253 13.74 23.65 -6.01
N LEU A 254 13.70 23.36 -4.70
CA LEU A 254 13.74 21.98 -4.16
C LEU A 254 12.35 21.39 -3.91
N PHE A 255 11.30 22.15 -4.14
CA PHE A 255 9.94 21.62 -3.96
C PHE A 255 9.64 20.55 -5.00
N THR A 256 8.99 19.49 -4.53
CA THR A 256 8.52 18.41 -5.40
C THR A 256 7.01 18.49 -5.54
N PHE A 257 6.51 18.01 -6.67
CA PHE A 257 5.10 18.01 -7.02
C PHE A 257 4.65 16.63 -7.49
N HIS A 258 5.25 15.55 -6.93
CA HIS A 258 4.98 14.19 -7.38
C HIS A 258 3.50 13.82 -7.30
N ARG A 259 2.81 14.19 -6.23
CA ARG A 259 1.37 13.96 -6.08
C ARG A 259 0.58 14.70 -7.15
N ARG A 260 0.84 16.00 -7.35
CA ARG A 260 0.21 16.83 -8.40
C ARG A 260 0.45 16.22 -9.77
N GLU A 261 1.70 15.98 -10.14
CA GLU A 261 2.09 15.43 -11.44
C GLU A 261 1.45 14.06 -11.67
N THR A 262 1.38 13.19 -10.65
CA THR A 262 0.70 11.90 -10.71
C THR A 262 -0.79 12.08 -11.02
N ILE A 263 -1.48 12.97 -10.30
CA ILE A 263 -2.92 13.23 -10.50
C ILE A 263 -3.18 13.76 -11.91
N LEU A 264 -2.41 14.77 -12.34
CA LEU A 264 -2.58 15.37 -13.67
C LEU A 264 -2.27 14.39 -14.80
N SER A 265 -1.24 13.56 -14.64
CA SER A 265 -0.89 12.52 -15.62
C SER A 265 -1.95 11.42 -15.71
N LEU A 266 -2.53 11.02 -14.59
CA LEU A 266 -3.67 10.09 -14.55
C LEU A 266 -4.89 10.65 -15.29
N ILE A 267 -5.23 11.91 -15.05
CA ILE A 267 -6.34 12.59 -15.73
C ILE A 267 -6.05 12.68 -17.24
N ASN A 268 -4.84 13.05 -17.63
CA ASN A 268 -4.45 13.12 -19.05
C ASN A 268 -4.50 11.74 -19.73
N THR A 269 -4.06 10.68 -19.04
CA THR A 269 -4.18 9.31 -19.55
C THR A 269 -5.65 8.93 -19.73
N ALA A 270 -6.52 9.29 -18.77
CA ALA A 270 -7.96 9.03 -18.89
C ALA A 270 -8.60 9.79 -20.06
N ILE A 271 -8.23 11.05 -20.28
CA ILE A 271 -8.72 11.84 -21.46
C ILE A 271 -8.31 11.14 -22.76
N GLN A 272 -7.08 10.66 -22.87
CA GLN A 272 -6.60 9.91 -24.03
C GLN A 272 -7.29 8.55 -24.21
N ASN A 273 -7.85 8.00 -23.12
CA ASN A 273 -8.57 6.73 -23.07
C ASN A 273 -10.09 6.93 -23.00
N GLU A 274 -10.64 7.78 -23.86
CA GLU A 274 -12.09 8.03 -23.95
C GLU A 274 -12.77 8.42 -22.62
N ASN A 275 -12.06 9.19 -21.80
CA ASN A 275 -12.41 9.58 -20.44
C ASN A 275 -12.52 8.43 -19.43
N ASP A 276 -11.94 7.26 -19.73
CA ASP A 276 -11.95 6.12 -18.84
C ASP A 276 -10.75 6.18 -17.86
N TYR A 277 -11.06 6.24 -16.57
CA TYR A 277 -10.06 6.27 -15.52
C TYR A 277 -9.54 4.86 -15.27
N ASP A 278 -8.33 4.59 -15.75
CA ASP A 278 -7.61 3.34 -15.53
C ASP A 278 -6.18 3.63 -15.03
N TRP A 279 -5.99 3.48 -13.72
CA TRP A 279 -4.68 3.70 -13.12
C TRP A 279 -3.66 2.61 -13.49
N TYR A 280 -4.11 1.39 -13.79
CA TYR A 280 -3.18 0.33 -14.21
C TYR A 280 -2.63 0.62 -15.61
N LYS A 281 -3.48 1.06 -16.53
CA LYS A 281 -3.04 1.56 -17.84
C LYS A 281 -2.04 2.71 -17.73
N PHE A 282 -2.27 3.64 -16.80
CA PHE A 282 -1.31 4.72 -16.53
C PHE A 282 0.06 4.18 -16.11
N LEU A 283 0.12 3.20 -15.20
CA LEU A 283 1.39 2.59 -14.79
C LEU A 283 2.10 1.87 -15.94
N LEU A 284 1.34 1.11 -16.74
CA LEU A 284 1.87 0.46 -17.95
C LEU A 284 2.41 1.49 -18.94
N ASP A 285 1.68 2.57 -19.17
CA ASP A 285 2.11 3.66 -20.06
C ASP A 285 3.40 4.33 -19.55
N CYS A 286 3.54 4.57 -18.25
CA CYS A 286 4.77 5.10 -17.66
C CYS A 286 5.97 4.18 -17.90
N TYR A 287 5.77 2.87 -17.88
CA TYR A 287 6.81 1.89 -18.10
C TYR A 287 7.10 1.68 -19.60
N GLN A 288 6.10 1.29 -20.40
CA GLN A 288 6.26 0.86 -21.78
C GLN A 288 6.72 1.98 -22.72
N LYS A 289 6.21 3.21 -22.54
CA LYS A 289 6.62 4.37 -23.35
C LYS A 289 8.08 4.77 -23.15
N LYS A 290 8.71 4.30 -22.09
CA LYS A 290 10.09 4.63 -21.70
C LYS A 290 11.08 3.49 -21.88
N LEU A 291 10.60 2.28 -22.21
CA LEU A 291 11.49 1.15 -22.50
C LEU A 291 12.46 1.50 -23.62
N GLY A 292 13.75 1.30 -23.35
CA GLY A 292 14.83 1.54 -24.32
C GLY A 292 15.07 3.02 -24.65
N THR A 293 14.43 3.97 -23.95
CA THR A 293 14.66 5.41 -24.14
C THR A 293 15.47 6.02 -22.99
N SER A 294 16.19 7.12 -23.26
CA SER A 294 16.91 7.85 -22.21
C SER A 294 15.96 8.61 -21.30
N PHE A 295 16.24 8.64 -20.00
CA PHE A 295 15.51 9.49 -19.03
C PHE A 295 15.91 10.97 -19.04
N HIS A 296 16.74 11.41 -19.98
CA HIS A 296 17.37 12.73 -19.95
C HIS A 296 16.39 13.92 -19.84
N ASN A 297 15.17 13.77 -20.38
CA ASN A 297 14.14 14.82 -20.34
C ASN A 297 12.89 14.39 -19.54
N GLU A 298 13.01 13.37 -18.68
CA GLU A 298 11.89 12.90 -17.91
C GLU A 298 11.76 13.57 -16.56
N THR A 299 10.52 13.76 -16.10
CA THR A 299 10.28 14.22 -14.74
C THR A 299 10.59 13.10 -13.74
N ASP A 300 10.99 13.47 -12.55
CA ASP A 300 11.21 12.54 -11.44
C ASP A 300 9.97 11.67 -11.15
N THR A 301 8.79 12.21 -11.37
CA THR A 301 7.52 11.48 -11.18
C THR A 301 7.35 10.36 -12.19
N ASN A 302 7.67 10.61 -13.46
CA ASN A 302 7.63 9.57 -14.50
C ASN A 302 8.66 8.47 -14.24
N ILE A 303 9.89 8.85 -13.85
CA ILE A 303 10.93 7.89 -13.46
C ILE A 303 10.49 7.09 -12.23
N GLY A 304 9.85 7.73 -11.26
CA GLY A 304 9.32 7.06 -10.07
C GLY A 304 8.29 5.98 -10.41
N TRP A 305 7.32 6.28 -11.26
CA TRP A 305 6.31 5.28 -11.67
C TRP A 305 6.89 4.21 -12.59
N TYR A 306 7.90 4.53 -13.40
CA TYR A 306 8.70 3.54 -14.12
C TYR A 306 9.41 2.57 -13.15
N CYS A 307 10.11 3.11 -12.13
CA CYS A 307 10.76 2.32 -11.08
C CYS A 307 9.76 1.42 -10.34
N TYR A 308 8.58 1.95 -10.02
CA TYR A 308 7.52 1.19 -9.38
C TYR A 308 7.14 -0.04 -10.24
N GLN A 309 6.77 0.17 -11.51
CA GLN A 309 6.32 -0.91 -12.38
C GLN A 309 7.43 -1.94 -12.66
N LEU A 310 8.67 -1.49 -12.85
CA LEU A 310 9.81 -2.38 -13.01
C LEU A 310 10.03 -3.24 -11.77
N ASN A 311 9.91 -2.66 -10.56
CA ASN A 311 10.03 -3.43 -9.32
C ASN A 311 8.85 -4.38 -9.11
N GLU A 312 7.63 -4.03 -9.56
CA GLU A 312 6.48 -4.93 -9.53
C GLU A 312 6.70 -6.17 -10.40
N TYR A 313 7.21 -6.01 -11.61
CA TYR A 313 7.57 -7.16 -12.46
C TYR A 313 8.69 -8.01 -11.84
N TRP A 314 9.72 -7.37 -11.30
CA TRP A 314 10.81 -8.05 -10.60
C TRP A 314 10.32 -8.90 -9.43
N GLN A 315 9.57 -8.31 -8.52
CA GLN A 315 9.04 -9.05 -7.37
C GLN A 315 8.04 -10.13 -7.77
N TYR A 316 7.24 -9.89 -8.82
CA TYR A 316 6.28 -10.86 -9.32
C TYR A 316 7.00 -12.08 -9.92
N SER A 317 8.04 -11.87 -10.73
CA SER A 317 8.91 -12.93 -11.25
C SER A 317 9.50 -13.78 -10.11
N CYS A 318 10.15 -13.15 -9.13
CA CYS A 318 10.71 -13.86 -7.99
C CYS A 318 9.65 -14.58 -7.14
N GLY A 319 8.50 -13.94 -6.92
CA GLY A 319 7.38 -14.52 -6.19
C GLY A 319 6.80 -15.74 -6.88
N THR A 320 6.75 -15.73 -8.22
CA THR A 320 6.31 -16.86 -9.05
C THR A 320 7.27 -18.04 -8.95
N ILE A 321 8.58 -17.79 -9.05
CA ILE A 321 9.60 -18.83 -8.89
C ILE A 321 9.54 -19.39 -7.45
N PHE A 322 9.32 -18.55 -6.45
CA PHE A 322 9.16 -18.97 -5.07
C PHE A 322 7.91 -19.85 -4.88
N LEU A 323 6.76 -19.45 -5.41
CA LEU A 323 5.53 -20.25 -5.39
C LEU A 323 5.77 -21.62 -6.04
N ALA A 324 6.45 -21.65 -7.18
CA ALA A 324 6.77 -22.88 -7.90
C ALA A 324 7.63 -23.83 -7.07
N VAL A 325 8.64 -23.30 -6.36
CA VAL A 325 9.43 -24.07 -5.36
C VAL A 325 8.51 -24.66 -4.30
N LEU A 326 7.62 -23.86 -3.71
CA LEU A 326 6.70 -24.31 -2.65
C LEU A 326 5.72 -25.39 -3.15
N GLN A 327 5.14 -25.21 -4.34
CA GLN A 327 4.23 -26.20 -4.96
C GLN A 327 4.94 -27.51 -5.28
N HIS A 328 6.18 -27.42 -5.78
CA HIS A 328 6.97 -28.63 -6.07
C HIS A 328 7.28 -29.40 -4.78
N LEU A 329 7.69 -28.70 -3.70
CA LEU A 329 7.91 -29.32 -2.39
C LEU A 329 6.62 -29.92 -1.83
N TYR A 330 5.49 -29.22 -1.96
CA TYR A 330 4.19 -29.72 -1.52
C TYR A 330 3.81 -31.05 -2.22
N ASN A 331 4.06 -31.15 -3.53
CA ASN A 331 3.70 -32.33 -4.30
C ASN A 331 4.49 -33.58 -3.91
N PHE A 332 5.71 -33.43 -3.39
CA PHE A 332 6.51 -34.58 -2.93
C PHE A 332 6.09 -35.11 -1.55
N GLN A 333 5.43 -34.31 -0.73
CA GLN A 333 4.96 -34.67 0.62
C GLN A 333 6.04 -35.23 1.59
N GLN A 334 7.30 -35.12 1.23
CA GLN A 334 8.47 -35.60 1.99
C GLN A 334 9.58 -34.56 1.96
N ASP A 335 10.43 -34.58 2.99
CA ASP A 335 11.61 -33.73 3.04
C ASP A 335 12.55 -34.09 1.88
N GLN A 336 13.01 -33.07 1.15
CA GLN A 336 13.88 -33.24 0.00
C GLN A 336 15.33 -32.86 0.35
N TYR A 337 16.30 -33.66 -0.09
CA TYR A 337 17.71 -33.28 -0.01
C TYR A 337 17.95 -32.06 -0.91
N LEU A 338 18.29 -30.92 -0.32
CA LEU A 338 18.30 -29.61 -0.97
C LEU A 338 19.13 -29.56 -2.27
N PRO A 339 20.39 -30.06 -2.31
CA PRO A 339 21.17 -30.04 -3.55
C PRO A 339 20.49 -30.79 -4.69
N SER A 340 20.01 -32.01 -4.45
CA SER A 340 19.34 -32.84 -5.46
C SER A 340 17.99 -32.25 -5.90
N PHE A 341 17.26 -31.61 -4.96
CA PHE A 341 16.04 -30.90 -5.27
C PHE A 341 16.31 -29.73 -6.23
N VAL A 342 17.29 -28.86 -5.90
CA VAL A 342 17.64 -27.70 -6.72
C VAL A 342 18.12 -28.13 -8.10
N GLU A 343 19.01 -29.13 -8.20
CA GLU A 343 19.52 -29.67 -9.46
C GLU A 343 18.38 -30.17 -10.37
N LYS A 344 17.49 -31.02 -9.87
CA LYS A 344 16.41 -31.62 -10.65
C LYS A 344 15.36 -30.57 -11.08
N PHE A 345 14.99 -29.70 -10.13
CA PHE A 345 13.98 -28.66 -10.40
C PHE A 345 14.50 -27.63 -11.41
N SER A 346 15.73 -27.14 -11.24
CA SER A 346 16.35 -26.21 -12.19
C SER A 346 16.52 -26.84 -13.58
N SER A 347 16.91 -28.12 -13.65
CA SER A 347 17.01 -28.83 -14.93
C SER A 347 15.69 -28.93 -15.68
N SER A 348 14.59 -29.16 -14.95
CA SER A 348 13.24 -29.19 -15.55
C SER A 348 12.87 -27.82 -16.12
N ILE A 349 13.08 -26.75 -15.34
CA ILE A 349 12.80 -25.37 -15.78
C ILE A 349 13.65 -24.99 -16.99
N THR A 350 14.95 -25.27 -16.94
CA THR A 350 15.89 -24.96 -18.03
C THR A 350 15.47 -25.63 -19.34
N LYS A 351 15.02 -26.89 -19.28
CA LYS A 351 14.52 -27.62 -20.47
C LYS A 351 13.29 -26.91 -21.06
N GLU A 352 12.36 -26.43 -20.25
CA GLU A 352 11.18 -25.71 -20.74
C GLU A 352 11.56 -24.34 -21.32
N ILE A 353 12.52 -23.61 -20.72
CA ILE A 353 13.06 -22.37 -21.32
C ILE A 353 13.66 -22.66 -22.69
N CYS A 354 14.50 -23.69 -22.82
CA CYS A 354 15.09 -24.08 -24.11
C CYS A 354 14.02 -24.46 -25.14
N ARG A 355 12.97 -25.15 -24.73
CA ARG A 355 11.86 -25.53 -25.62
C ARG A 355 11.11 -24.32 -26.15
N GLU A 356 10.88 -23.30 -25.32
CA GLU A 356 10.19 -22.07 -25.71
C GLU A 356 11.02 -21.23 -26.66
N LEU A 357 12.31 -21.03 -26.34
CA LEU A 357 13.18 -20.17 -27.13
C LEU A 357 13.56 -20.77 -28.51
N LYS A 358 13.30 -22.03 -28.79
CA LYS A 358 13.36 -22.78 -30.09
C LYS A 358 14.62 -22.63 -30.95
N GLN A 359 15.51 -21.70 -30.70
CA GLN A 359 16.63 -21.29 -31.52
C GLN A 359 17.94 -22.00 -31.14
N SER A 360 18.01 -23.33 -31.23
CA SER A 360 19.22 -24.11 -30.88
C SER A 360 19.69 -23.90 -29.42
N THR A 361 18.84 -23.34 -28.55
CA THR A 361 19.15 -23.09 -27.14
C THR A 361 19.26 -24.41 -26.40
N GLN A 362 20.36 -24.60 -25.70
CA GLN A 362 20.65 -25.75 -24.85
C GLN A 362 20.85 -25.33 -23.40
N PRO A 363 20.73 -26.24 -22.44
CA PRO A 363 21.06 -25.93 -21.02
C PRO A 363 22.48 -25.37 -20.85
N THR A 364 23.40 -25.69 -21.74
CA THR A 364 24.78 -25.20 -21.77
C THR A 364 24.99 -23.88 -22.51
N THR A 365 23.96 -23.34 -23.16
CA THR A 365 24.01 -22.01 -23.79
C THR A 365 24.26 -20.94 -22.73
N ILE A 366 25.18 -20.01 -22.99
CA ILE A 366 25.49 -18.94 -22.05
C ILE A 366 24.39 -17.86 -22.04
N VAL A 367 24.18 -17.24 -20.87
CA VAL A 367 23.09 -16.28 -20.69
C VAL A 367 23.19 -15.09 -21.65
N SER A 368 24.39 -14.61 -21.97
CA SER A 368 24.59 -13.52 -22.95
C SER A 368 24.09 -13.84 -24.36
N GLU A 369 24.20 -15.10 -24.81
CA GLU A 369 23.64 -15.53 -26.10
C GLU A 369 22.10 -15.53 -26.06
N ILE A 370 21.51 -16.00 -24.95
CA ILE A 370 20.05 -15.98 -24.74
C ILE A 370 19.50 -14.54 -24.75
N LEU A 371 20.20 -13.62 -24.11
CA LEU A 371 19.84 -12.19 -24.08
C LEU A 371 19.92 -11.51 -25.44
N SER A 372 20.65 -12.09 -26.42
CA SER A 372 20.67 -11.60 -27.79
C SER A 372 19.45 -12.03 -28.60
N LEU A 373 18.72 -13.08 -28.16
CA LEU A 373 17.52 -13.57 -28.82
C LEU A 373 16.37 -12.57 -28.74
N ILE A 374 15.42 -12.66 -29.65
CA ILE A 374 14.14 -11.92 -29.57
C ILE A 374 13.18 -12.79 -28.77
N PHE A 375 12.58 -12.20 -27.74
CA PHE A 375 11.48 -12.82 -27.03
C PHE A 375 10.18 -12.58 -27.79
N ASP A 376 9.36 -13.62 -27.95
CA ASP A 376 8.11 -13.56 -28.70
C ASP A 376 7.01 -12.80 -27.92
N THR A 377 7.19 -12.62 -26.60
CA THR A 377 6.24 -11.96 -25.70
C THR A 377 6.84 -10.72 -25.04
N THR A 378 5.99 -9.79 -24.66
CA THR A 378 6.32 -8.66 -23.78
C THR A 378 6.28 -9.09 -22.31
N GLU A 379 6.80 -8.24 -21.40
CA GLU A 379 6.76 -8.49 -19.95
C GLU A 379 5.32 -8.67 -19.44
N GLU A 380 4.37 -7.88 -19.95
CA GLU A 380 2.96 -7.95 -19.54
C GLU A 380 2.28 -9.23 -20.05
N GLU A 381 2.57 -9.65 -21.27
CA GLU A 381 2.08 -10.91 -21.83
C GLU A 381 2.67 -12.10 -21.07
N THR A 382 3.97 -12.09 -20.78
CA THR A 382 4.61 -13.14 -19.96
C THR A 382 4.03 -13.19 -18.55
N LYS A 383 3.75 -12.04 -17.95
CA LYS A 383 3.07 -11.98 -16.65
C LYS A 383 1.66 -12.59 -16.71
N LYS A 384 0.91 -12.32 -17.77
CA LYS A 384 -0.43 -12.91 -17.98
C LYS A 384 -0.35 -14.43 -18.14
N GLU A 385 0.64 -14.95 -18.87
CA GLU A 385 0.87 -16.39 -18.99
C GLU A 385 1.19 -17.04 -17.63
N ILE A 386 1.90 -16.33 -16.72
CA ILE A 386 2.10 -16.79 -15.34
C ILE A 386 0.75 -16.94 -14.63
N ASP A 387 -0.13 -15.95 -14.73
CA ASP A 387 -1.43 -15.95 -14.06
C ASP A 387 -2.36 -17.08 -14.55
N GLU A 388 -2.22 -17.49 -15.80
CA GLU A 388 -3.00 -18.55 -16.45
C GLU A 388 -2.43 -19.96 -16.24
N THR A 389 -1.22 -20.08 -15.67
CA THR A 389 -0.49 -21.35 -15.54
C THR A 389 -0.63 -21.94 -14.13
N ASN A 390 -1.02 -23.24 -14.06
CA ASN A 390 -1.09 -24.00 -12.81
C ASN A 390 0.10 -24.96 -12.59
N ASP A 391 0.89 -25.24 -13.62
CA ASP A 391 2.06 -26.11 -13.51
C ASP A 391 3.25 -25.36 -12.91
N PRO A 392 3.88 -25.86 -11.82
CA PRO A 392 4.96 -25.16 -11.15
C PRO A 392 6.21 -24.96 -12.03
N VAL A 393 6.53 -25.91 -12.90
CA VAL A 393 7.71 -25.80 -13.76
C VAL A 393 7.48 -24.77 -14.86
N LEU A 394 6.29 -24.75 -15.46
CA LEU A 394 5.93 -23.77 -16.48
C LEU A 394 5.79 -22.36 -15.88
N ALA A 395 5.21 -22.24 -14.68
CA ALA A 395 5.16 -20.96 -13.98
C ALA A 395 6.58 -20.41 -13.69
N ALA A 396 7.47 -21.25 -13.17
CA ALA A 396 8.86 -20.87 -12.93
C ALA A 396 9.59 -20.52 -14.25
N LYS A 397 9.36 -21.28 -15.33
CA LYS A 397 9.89 -20.97 -16.68
C LYS A 397 9.48 -19.55 -17.10
N ASN A 398 8.19 -19.20 -17.02
CA ASN A 398 7.70 -17.86 -17.34
C ASN A 398 8.30 -16.80 -16.40
N GLY A 399 8.47 -17.11 -15.11
CA GLY A 399 9.18 -16.23 -14.16
C GLY A 399 10.62 -15.94 -14.61
N PHE A 400 11.36 -16.93 -15.08
CA PHE A 400 12.72 -16.70 -15.62
C PHE A 400 12.72 -15.96 -16.96
N ILE A 401 11.77 -16.22 -17.87
CA ILE A 401 11.62 -15.45 -19.10
C ILE A 401 11.38 -13.97 -18.77
N LEU A 402 10.44 -13.67 -17.87
CA LEU A 402 10.20 -12.31 -17.42
C LEU A 402 11.48 -11.65 -16.86
N LEU A 403 12.23 -12.36 -16.03
CA LEU A 403 13.50 -11.87 -15.47
C LEU A 403 14.53 -11.50 -16.55
N LEU A 404 14.67 -12.35 -17.58
CA LEU A 404 15.58 -12.11 -18.70
C LEU A 404 15.12 -10.94 -19.58
N GLN A 405 13.81 -10.80 -19.82
CA GLN A 405 13.22 -9.64 -20.48
C GLN A 405 13.51 -8.34 -19.72
N LEU A 406 13.28 -8.32 -18.40
CA LEU A 406 13.56 -7.15 -17.57
C LEU A 406 15.02 -6.73 -17.66
N PHE A 407 15.95 -7.67 -17.61
CA PHE A 407 17.36 -7.35 -17.78
C PHE A 407 17.65 -6.79 -19.18
N LYS A 408 17.22 -7.48 -20.22
CA LYS A 408 17.47 -7.08 -21.62
C LYS A 408 16.97 -5.65 -21.88
N ASN A 409 15.76 -5.35 -21.41
CA ASN A 409 15.08 -4.09 -21.70
C ASN A 409 15.55 -2.91 -20.82
N ASN A 410 16.18 -3.19 -19.67
CA ASN A 410 16.51 -2.17 -18.68
C ASN A 410 18.01 -2.02 -18.38
N ARG A 411 18.89 -2.83 -18.95
CA ARG A 411 20.32 -2.79 -18.62
C ARG A 411 20.97 -1.43 -18.89
N GLU A 412 20.54 -0.74 -19.95
CA GLU A 412 21.04 0.60 -20.31
C GLU A 412 20.56 1.69 -19.36
N GLN A 413 19.47 1.43 -18.59
CA GLN A 413 18.88 2.36 -17.63
C GLN A 413 19.42 2.17 -16.21
N LEU A 414 20.30 1.21 -15.96
CA LEU A 414 20.79 0.89 -14.61
C LEU A 414 21.37 2.09 -13.86
N HIS A 415 22.21 2.89 -14.53
CA HIS A 415 22.85 4.03 -13.89
C HIS A 415 21.84 5.11 -13.50
N PRO A 416 20.99 5.63 -14.40
CA PRO A 416 20.00 6.64 -14.04
C PRO A 416 18.95 6.13 -13.04
N LEU A 417 18.56 4.84 -13.09
CA LEU A 417 17.68 4.24 -12.09
C LEU A 417 18.29 4.23 -10.69
N LYS A 418 19.56 3.82 -10.58
CA LYS A 418 20.28 3.79 -9.31
C LYS A 418 20.47 5.19 -8.74
N GLU A 419 20.82 6.15 -9.57
CA GLU A 419 20.97 7.56 -9.17
C GLU A 419 19.63 8.13 -8.66
N PHE A 420 18.53 7.90 -9.39
CA PHE A 420 17.19 8.32 -8.97
C PHE A 420 16.80 7.70 -7.63
N MET A 421 16.97 6.38 -7.48
CA MET A 421 16.60 5.66 -6.25
C MET A 421 17.39 6.15 -5.04
N SER A 422 18.69 6.41 -5.21
CA SER A 422 19.54 6.93 -4.15
C SER A 422 19.14 8.36 -3.77
N ARG A 423 18.95 9.25 -4.76
CA ARG A 423 18.53 10.63 -4.54
C ARG A 423 17.17 10.74 -3.84
N LYS A 424 16.22 9.86 -4.21
CA LYS A 424 14.88 9.80 -3.57
C LYS A 424 14.85 8.94 -2.30
N ARG A 425 15.96 8.31 -1.92
CA ARG A 425 16.05 7.43 -0.73
C ARG A 425 15.05 6.28 -0.73
N ILE A 426 14.71 5.79 -1.91
CA ILE A 426 13.79 4.65 -2.10
C ILE A 426 14.51 3.31 -2.28
N GLU A 427 15.83 3.32 -2.38
CA GLU A 427 16.63 2.10 -2.49
C GLU A 427 16.44 1.18 -1.27
N ARG A 428 16.13 -0.08 -1.52
CA ARG A 428 15.99 -1.13 -0.50
C ARG A 428 16.70 -2.40 -0.97
N ASP A 429 17.07 -3.25 -0.01
CA ASP A 429 17.71 -4.54 -0.27
C ASP A 429 16.83 -5.43 -1.18
N GLY A 430 17.42 -5.97 -2.23
CA GLY A 430 16.76 -6.85 -3.19
C GLY A 430 15.84 -6.16 -4.17
N ASN A 431 16.03 -4.87 -4.43
CA ASN A 431 15.30 -4.13 -5.46
C ASN A 431 15.58 -4.62 -6.88
N MET A 432 14.84 -4.09 -7.86
CA MET A 432 14.96 -4.48 -9.27
C MET A 432 16.36 -4.22 -9.86
N VAL A 433 17.11 -3.20 -9.38
CA VAL A 433 18.49 -2.95 -9.85
C VAL A 433 19.42 -4.08 -9.41
N ASP A 434 19.28 -4.56 -8.15
CA ASP A 434 20.01 -5.74 -7.68
C ASP A 434 19.65 -6.99 -8.49
N GLY A 435 18.40 -7.09 -8.93
CA GLY A 435 17.92 -8.14 -9.83
C GLY A 435 18.61 -8.12 -11.18
N ILE A 436 18.60 -6.96 -11.83
CA ILE A 436 19.26 -6.75 -13.12
C ILE A 436 20.77 -7.00 -13.03
N LEU A 437 21.45 -6.51 -11.99
CA LEU A 437 22.86 -6.77 -11.73
C LEU A 437 23.15 -8.26 -11.48
N THR A 438 22.19 -9.01 -10.93
CA THR A 438 22.32 -10.47 -10.75
C THR A 438 22.37 -11.20 -12.09
N VAL A 439 21.53 -10.80 -13.05
CA VAL A 439 21.55 -11.37 -14.41
C VAL A 439 22.84 -10.97 -15.14
N HIS A 440 23.24 -9.71 -15.03
CA HIS A 440 24.50 -9.22 -15.61
C HIS A 440 25.71 -10.03 -15.11
N ALA A 441 25.80 -10.28 -13.80
CA ALA A 441 26.87 -11.10 -13.22
C ALA A 441 26.85 -12.56 -13.70
N ALA A 442 25.74 -13.00 -14.27
CA ALA A 442 25.56 -14.36 -14.79
C ALA A 442 25.73 -14.48 -16.32
N GLU A 443 26.00 -13.40 -17.05
CA GLU A 443 26.09 -13.40 -18.52
C GLU A 443 27.04 -14.45 -19.11
N LYS A 444 28.12 -14.76 -18.38
CA LYS A 444 29.12 -15.77 -18.79
C LYS A 444 28.82 -17.19 -18.30
N LYS A 445 27.75 -17.38 -17.55
CA LYS A 445 27.31 -18.68 -17.04
C LYS A 445 26.38 -19.35 -18.05
N THR A 446 26.33 -20.68 -17.96
CA THR A 446 25.32 -21.44 -18.70
C THR A 446 23.93 -21.14 -18.14
N LEU A 447 22.89 -21.33 -18.94
CA LEU A 447 21.51 -21.17 -18.51
C LEU A 447 21.20 -22.05 -17.29
N GLN A 448 21.66 -23.32 -17.32
CA GLN A 448 21.49 -24.25 -16.20
C GLN A 448 22.11 -23.72 -14.90
N GLU A 449 23.35 -23.26 -14.94
CA GLU A 449 24.03 -22.69 -13.78
C GLU A 449 23.35 -21.42 -13.25
N PHE A 450 22.85 -20.59 -14.16
CA PHE A 450 22.13 -19.37 -13.78
C PHE A 450 20.82 -19.70 -13.05
N VAL A 451 19.98 -20.57 -13.61
CA VAL A 451 18.69 -20.97 -13.02
C VAL A 451 18.91 -21.62 -11.66
N GLU A 452 19.87 -22.56 -11.56
CA GLU A 452 20.21 -23.25 -10.32
C GLU A 452 20.66 -22.28 -9.22
N GLN A 453 21.61 -21.40 -9.52
CA GLN A 453 22.14 -20.45 -8.56
C GLN A 453 21.10 -19.40 -8.15
N PHE A 454 20.24 -19.00 -9.07
CA PHE A 454 19.16 -18.06 -8.78
C PHE A 454 18.16 -18.67 -7.79
N ILE A 455 17.68 -19.88 -8.05
CA ILE A 455 16.77 -20.61 -7.15
C ILE A 455 17.38 -20.75 -5.76
N LEU A 456 18.64 -21.20 -5.69
CA LEU A 456 19.30 -21.44 -4.41
C LEU A 456 19.53 -20.13 -3.62
N ARG A 457 20.08 -19.10 -4.27
CA ARG A 457 20.55 -17.88 -3.57
C ARG A 457 19.48 -16.81 -3.45
N LYS A 458 18.73 -16.55 -4.54
CA LYS A 458 17.78 -15.43 -4.62
C LYS A 458 16.37 -15.83 -4.16
N ILE A 459 16.07 -17.13 -4.14
CA ILE A 459 14.78 -17.62 -3.69
C ILE A 459 14.91 -18.33 -2.34
N ILE A 460 15.61 -19.47 -2.28
CA ILE A 460 15.61 -20.33 -1.09
C ILE A 460 16.33 -19.66 0.09
N TYR A 461 17.60 -19.30 -0.07
CA TYR A 461 18.35 -18.68 1.02
C TYR A 461 17.84 -17.28 1.37
N ARG A 462 17.39 -16.51 0.36
CA ARG A 462 16.79 -15.21 0.61
C ARG A 462 15.54 -15.32 1.48
N HIS A 463 14.64 -16.26 1.18
CA HIS A 463 13.46 -16.49 2.02
C HIS A 463 13.86 -16.83 3.46
N SER A 464 14.80 -17.75 3.65
CA SER A 464 15.28 -18.12 4.99
C SER A 464 15.83 -16.92 5.76
N MET A 465 16.64 -16.07 5.11
CA MET A 465 17.17 -14.85 5.74
C MET A 465 16.07 -13.84 6.09
N VAL A 466 15.11 -13.61 5.20
CA VAL A 466 13.99 -12.69 5.44
C VAL A 466 13.10 -13.20 6.57
N ALA A 467 12.79 -14.48 6.58
CA ALA A 467 11.98 -15.09 7.63
C ALA A 467 12.66 -15.02 8.99
N LEU A 468 13.98 -15.30 9.08
CA LEU A 468 14.77 -15.14 10.30
C LEU A 468 14.76 -13.69 10.80
N ARG A 469 14.98 -12.71 9.92
CA ARG A 469 14.94 -11.28 10.28
C ARG A 469 13.57 -10.86 10.83
N LYS A 470 12.47 -11.46 10.33
CA LYS A 470 11.10 -11.17 10.77
C LYS A 470 10.69 -11.89 12.06
N MET A 471 11.49 -12.85 12.55
CA MET A 471 11.17 -13.55 13.81
C MET A 471 11.20 -12.65 15.05
N GLY A 472 11.89 -11.51 15.01
CA GLY A 472 11.97 -10.56 16.12
C GLY A 472 12.49 -11.23 17.40
N ASN A 473 11.63 -11.36 18.42
CA ASN A 473 11.94 -12.02 19.69
C ASN A 473 11.88 -13.57 19.65
N GLY A 474 11.72 -14.17 18.47
CA GLY A 474 11.72 -15.64 18.29
C GLY A 474 10.39 -16.33 18.57
N SER A 475 9.33 -15.61 18.96
CA SER A 475 8.03 -16.23 19.28
C SER A 475 7.15 -16.52 18.07
N GLN A 476 7.43 -15.87 16.94
CA GLN A 476 6.65 -15.99 15.70
C GLN A 476 7.57 -16.23 14.50
N ALA A 477 7.16 -17.10 13.58
CA ALA A 477 7.91 -17.40 12.38
C ALA A 477 7.04 -17.25 11.13
N THR A 478 7.62 -16.68 10.08
CA THR A 478 6.97 -16.46 8.77
C THR A 478 7.49 -17.42 7.69
N HIS A 479 8.20 -18.46 8.09
CA HIS A 479 8.79 -19.43 7.18
C HIS A 479 7.72 -20.16 6.37
N LYS A 480 8.00 -20.39 5.08
CA LYS A 480 7.18 -21.19 4.16
C LYS A 480 7.80 -22.57 3.91
N PHE A 481 9.04 -22.76 4.32
CA PHE A 481 9.75 -24.01 4.45
C PHE A 481 10.84 -23.86 5.54
N PHE A 482 11.34 -24.97 6.05
CA PHE A 482 12.56 -25.03 6.88
C PHE A 482 13.67 -25.79 6.15
N ILE A 483 14.92 -25.45 6.46
CA ILE A 483 16.10 -26.21 6.04
C ILE A 483 16.78 -26.75 7.30
N GLU A 484 16.83 -28.07 7.41
CA GLU A 484 17.46 -28.79 8.51
C GLU A 484 18.38 -29.87 7.94
N GLU A 485 19.63 -29.89 8.33
CA GLU A 485 20.63 -30.91 7.90
C GLU A 485 20.69 -31.11 6.37
N GLN A 486 20.58 -30.02 5.60
CA GLN A 486 20.52 -30.01 4.12
C GLN A 486 19.20 -30.58 3.53
N TYR A 487 18.20 -30.82 4.34
CA TYR A 487 16.85 -31.17 3.85
C TYR A 487 15.94 -29.95 3.91
N ILE A 488 15.17 -29.74 2.86
CA ILE A 488 14.14 -28.71 2.78
C ILE A 488 12.78 -29.32 3.03
N ARG A 489 12.06 -28.75 4.00
CA ARG A 489 10.74 -29.21 4.46
C ARG A 489 9.70 -28.14 4.19
N PHE A 490 8.65 -28.50 3.46
CA PHE A 490 7.50 -27.64 3.16
C PHE A 490 6.71 -27.28 4.41
N ILE A 491 6.18 -26.04 4.46
CA ILE A 491 5.29 -25.56 5.53
C ILE A 491 3.98 -25.05 4.95
N ASP A 492 4.02 -24.09 4.00
CA ASP A 492 2.84 -23.38 3.52
C ASP A 492 3.07 -22.78 2.13
N ILE A 493 1.98 -22.51 1.43
CA ILE A 493 1.98 -21.86 0.11
C ILE A 493 1.90 -20.34 0.27
N TYR A 494 2.58 -19.62 -0.61
CA TYR A 494 2.47 -18.16 -0.73
C TYR A 494 2.42 -17.75 -2.21
N PRO A 495 1.26 -17.30 -2.72
CA PRO A 495 1.15 -16.84 -4.11
C PRO A 495 1.84 -15.49 -4.31
N PRO A 496 2.37 -15.19 -5.50
CA PRO A 496 2.88 -13.87 -5.84
C PRO A 496 1.75 -12.84 -5.75
N LYS A 497 2.09 -11.63 -5.35
CA LYS A 497 1.14 -10.52 -5.20
C LYS A 497 1.80 -9.22 -5.63
N ASN A 498 1.07 -8.40 -6.35
CA ASN A 498 1.45 -7.01 -6.56
C ASN A 498 1.21 -6.19 -5.29
N THR A 499 1.97 -5.12 -5.11
CA THR A 499 1.70 -4.15 -4.06
C THR A 499 0.48 -3.30 -4.44
N SER A 500 -0.05 -2.55 -3.46
CA SER A 500 -1.13 -1.60 -3.71
C SER A 500 -0.56 -0.18 -3.76
N PRO A 501 -0.47 0.47 -4.93
CA PRO A 501 0.27 1.73 -5.09
C PRO A 501 -0.50 2.97 -4.64
N ARG A 502 -1.43 2.86 -3.69
CA ARG A 502 -2.33 3.93 -3.22
C ARG A 502 -3.31 4.46 -4.30
N MET A 503 -3.28 3.90 -5.49
CA MET A 503 -4.12 4.34 -6.62
C MET A 503 -5.60 4.12 -6.40
N ASN A 504 -5.98 3.08 -5.64
CA ASN A 504 -7.37 2.87 -5.25
C ASN A 504 -7.85 3.93 -4.24
N ALA A 505 -6.98 4.34 -3.31
CA ALA A 505 -7.30 5.43 -2.40
C ALA A 505 -7.43 6.76 -3.15
N LEU A 506 -6.51 7.04 -4.07
CA LEU A 506 -6.60 8.21 -4.95
C LEU A 506 -7.86 8.19 -5.81
N LYS A 507 -8.23 7.04 -6.38
CA LYS A 507 -9.49 6.86 -7.11
C LYS A 507 -10.70 7.26 -6.24
N ASN A 508 -10.77 6.76 -5.01
CA ASN A 508 -11.87 7.11 -4.10
C ASN A 508 -11.89 8.60 -3.74
N ILE A 509 -10.73 9.22 -3.57
CA ILE A 509 -10.59 10.66 -3.36
C ILE A 509 -11.11 11.46 -4.57
N LEU A 510 -10.76 11.07 -5.80
CA LEU A 510 -11.25 11.70 -7.01
C LEU A 510 -12.76 11.48 -7.21
N PHE A 511 -13.27 10.33 -6.76
CA PHE A 511 -14.72 10.05 -6.73
C PHE A 511 -15.45 10.95 -5.70
N ASP A 512 -14.91 11.10 -4.49
CA ASP A 512 -15.47 12.01 -3.48
C ASP A 512 -15.49 13.47 -3.96
N LEU A 513 -14.51 13.89 -4.79
CA LEU A 513 -14.49 15.17 -5.47
C LEU A 513 -15.39 15.25 -6.69
N GLN A 514 -16.06 14.17 -7.05
CA GLN A 514 -16.89 14.05 -8.26
C GLN A 514 -16.11 14.33 -9.57
N VAL A 515 -14.79 14.14 -9.56
CA VAL A 515 -13.92 14.22 -10.75
C VAL A 515 -14.10 12.99 -11.62
N ILE A 516 -14.37 11.84 -11.01
CA ILE A 516 -14.77 10.60 -11.68
C ILE A 516 -16.14 10.15 -11.16
N ASP A 517 -16.91 9.48 -12.01
CA ASP A 517 -18.23 8.94 -11.68
C ASP A 517 -18.18 7.45 -11.27
N GLU A 518 -19.36 6.87 -11.00
CA GLU A 518 -19.52 5.46 -10.61
C GLU A 518 -19.06 4.47 -11.70
N GLN A 519 -19.06 4.89 -12.97
CA GLN A 519 -18.59 4.12 -14.12
C GLN A 519 -17.09 4.33 -14.40
N ASN A 520 -16.36 5.00 -13.49
CA ASN A 520 -14.96 5.42 -13.64
C ASN A 520 -14.71 6.35 -14.84
N LYS A 521 -15.70 7.13 -15.27
CA LYS A 521 -15.52 8.12 -16.33
C LYS A 521 -15.23 9.50 -15.74
N LEU A 522 -14.42 10.28 -16.47
CA LEU A 522 -14.15 11.68 -16.09
C LEU A 522 -15.41 12.53 -16.21
N SER A 523 -15.79 13.18 -15.13
CA SER A 523 -16.81 14.21 -15.11
C SER A 523 -16.26 15.55 -15.64
N PRO A 524 -17.10 16.54 -16.00
CA PRO A 524 -16.62 17.87 -16.41
C PRO A 524 -15.76 18.60 -15.36
N LEU A 525 -15.80 18.18 -14.08
CA LEU A 525 -15.03 18.79 -13.00
C LEU A 525 -13.51 18.52 -13.11
N HIS A 526 -13.09 17.49 -13.88
CA HIS A 526 -11.66 17.27 -14.13
C HIS A 526 -10.96 18.50 -14.72
N LYS A 527 -11.68 19.34 -15.50
CA LYS A 527 -11.13 20.56 -16.09
C LYS A 527 -10.66 21.56 -15.04
N LYS A 528 -11.28 21.58 -13.86
CA LYS A 528 -10.87 22.45 -12.77
C LYS A 528 -9.52 22.06 -12.17
N LEU A 529 -9.11 20.79 -12.29
CA LEU A 529 -7.79 20.33 -11.84
C LEU A 529 -6.68 20.65 -12.87
N LEU A 530 -7.06 20.85 -14.14
CA LEU A 530 -6.11 21.14 -15.22
C LEU A 530 -5.84 22.65 -15.39
N THR A 531 -6.64 23.52 -14.77
CA THR A 531 -6.53 24.99 -14.91
C THR A 531 -5.67 25.64 -13.86
N ASP A 532 -5.24 24.94 -12.81
CA ASP A 532 -4.29 25.37 -11.80
C ASP A 532 -2.86 24.89 -12.12
#